data_050858e497526febea36206f44587576
#
_entry.id   050858e497526febea36206f44587576
#
_cell.length_a   1.000
_cell.length_b   1.000
_cell.length_c   1.000
_cell.angle_alpha   90.00
_cell.angle_beta   90.00
_cell.angle_gamma   90.00
#
_symmetry.space_group_name_H-M   'P 1'
#
loop_
_entity.id
_entity.type
_entity.pdbx_description
1 polymer ?
#
loop_
_entity_poly.entity_id
_entity_poly.type
_entity_poly.pdbx_seq_one_letter_code
_entity_poly.pdbx_strand_id
1 'polypeptide(L)'
;AYPAQLSGGQKQRVAIARALAMNPDIMLFDEPTSALDPEMVGEVLQVMKQLAADGMTMVVVTHEIGFAREVASRVIFMEGGYIVEEGTPEEVIDHPKQPRTIDFLSKVL
;
A
#
# COMPACT_ATOMS: atom_id res chain seq x y z
N ALA A 1 -26.51 1.87 -6.11
CA ALA A 1 -26.05 3.21 -6.54
C ALA A 1 -25.33 3.12 -7.88
N TYR A 2 -25.43 4.14 -8.69
CA TYR A 2 -24.67 4.21 -9.93
C TYR A 2 -23.19 4.50 -9.62
N PRO A 3 -22.25 3.97 -10.42
CA PRO A 3 -20.83 4.21 -10.15
C PRO A 3 -20.43 5.67 -10.00
N ALA A 4 -21.10 6.57 -10.73
CA ALA A 4 -20.85 8.01 -10.65
C ALA A 4 -21.24 8.62 -9.31
N GLN A 5 -22.05 7.92 -8.51
CA GLN A 5 -22.50 8.37 -7.19
C GLN A 5 -21.67 7.80 -6.06
N LEU A 6 -20.73 6.88 -6.36
CA LEU A 6 -19.89 6.27 -5.35
C LEU A 6 -18.77 7.21 -4.93
N SER A 7 -18.39 7.16 -3.64
CA SER A 7 -17.20 7.85 -3.13
C SER A 7 -15.93 7.24 -3.74
N GLY A 8 -14.80 7.95 -3.62
CA GLY A 8 -13.51 7.44 -4.07
C GLY A 8 -13.15 6.11 -3.41
N GLY A 9 -13.37 5.99 -2.10
CA GLY A 9 -13.11 4.75 -1.36
C GLY A 9 -14.01 3.61 -1.79
N GLN A 10 -15.30 3.90 -2.06
CA GLN A 10 -16.23 2.89 -2.55
C GLN A 10 -15.86 2.42 -3.95
N LYS A 11 -15.45 3.33 -4.83
CA LYS A 11 -14.98 2.98 -6.17
C LYS A 11 -13.75 2.07 -6.09
N GLN A 12 -12.84 2.37 -5.20
CA GLN A 12 -11.64 1.57 -5.02
C GLN A 12 -11.98 0.17 -4.51
N ARG A 13 -12.88 0.05 -3.54
CA ARG A 13 -13.34 -1.24 -3.03
C ARG A 13 -14.03 -2.06 -4.12
N VAL A 14 -14.83 -1.43 -4.97
CA VAL A 14 -15.48 -2.10 -6.11
C VAL A 14 -14.42 -2.62 -7.08
N ALA A 15 -13.40 -1.80 -7.38
CA ALA A 15 -12.32 -2.22 -8.25
C ALA A 15 -11.55 -3.42 -7.69
N ILE A 16 -11.29 -3.43 -6.39
CA ILE A 16 -10.64 -4.56 -5.71
C ILE A 16 -11.52 -5.80 -5.81
N ALA A 17 -12.82 -5.68 -5.55
CA ALA A 17 -13.76 -6.80 -5.64
C ALA A 17 -13.82 -7.40 -7.04
N ARG A 18 -13.81 -6.55 -8.07
CA ARG A 18 -13.79 -7.01 -9.46
C ARG A 18 -12.51 -7.76 -9.79
N ALA A 19 -11.37 -7.25 -9.33
CA ALA A 19 -10.09 -7.91 -9.53
C ALA A 19 -10.06 -9.28 -8.85
N LEU A 20 -10.59 -9.38 -7.62
CA LEU A 20 -10.67 -10.64 -6.88
C LEU A 20 -11.58 -11.65 -7.56
N ALA A 21 -12.66 -11.21 -8.21
CA ALA A 21 -13.58 -12.09 -8.93
C ALA A 21 -12.89 -12.84 -10.06
N MET A 22 -11.76 -12.34 -10.56
CA MET A 22 -10.95 -13.00 -11.57
C MET A 22 -10.00 -14.04 -10.98
N ASN A 23 -10.00 -14.20 -9.67
CA ASN A 23 -9.19 -15.17 -8.93
C ASN A 23 -7.69 -15.06 -9.25
N PRO A 24 -7.08 -13.88 -9.06
CA PRO A 24 -5.68 -13.65 -9.42
C PRO A 24 -4.72 -14.32 -8.44
N ASP A 25 -3.54 -14.69 -8.93
CA ASP A 25 -2.45 -15.17 -8.06
C ASP A 25 -1.74 -14.01 -7.36
N ILE A 26 -1.63 -12.87 -8.04
CA ILE A 26 -0.96 -11.67 -7.53
C ILE A 26 -1.81 -10.46 -7.85
N MET A 27 -1.96 -9.56 -6.89
CA MET A 27 -2.61 -8.27 -7.09
C MET A 27 -1.60 -7.13 -7.01
N LEU A 28 -1.70 -6.17 -7.94
CA LEU A 28 -0.88 -4.98 -7.95
C LEU A 28 -1.74 -3.77 -7.58
N PHE A 29 -1.28 -3.02 -6.58
CA PHE A 29 -1.91 -1.76 -6.16
C PHE A 29 -0.91 -0.62 -6.36
N ASP A 30 -1.29 0.38 -7.16
CA ASP A 30 -0.45 1.55 -7.41
C ASP A 30 -1.07 2.78 -6.76
N GLU A 31 -0.52 3.15 -5.60
CA GLU A 31 -0.98 4.28 -4.78
C GLU A 31 -2.49 4.29 -4.57
N PRO A 32 -3.06 3.22 -4.01
CA PRO A 32 -4.53 3.04 -3.96
C PRO A 32 -5.25 4.11 -3.13
N THR A 33 -4.54 4.86 -2.31
CA THR A 33 -5.14 5.86 -1.42
C THR A 33 -4.78 7.30 -1.78
N SER A 34 -3.98 7.52 -2.84
CA SER A 34 -3.39 8.83 -3.13
C SER A 34 -4.40 9.95 -3.41
N ALA A 35 -5.57 9.61 -3.94
CA ALA A 35 -6.61 10.59 -4.29
C ALA A 35 -7.80 10.57 -3.33
N LEU A 36 -7.67 9.89 -2.19
CA LEU A 36 -8.77 9.73 -1.24
C LEU A 36 -8.61 10.65 -0.04
N ASP A 37 -9.73 11.05 0.55
CA ASP A 37 -9.69 11.77 1.82
C ASP A 37 -9.38 10.80 2.98
N PRO A 38 -8.99 11.32 4.17
CA PRO A 38 -8.51 10.46 5.26
C PRO A 38 -9.50 9.37 5.72
N GLU A 39 -10.79 9.63 5.68
CA GLU A 39 -11.78 8.64 6.09
C GLU A 39 -11.80 7.45 5.14
N MET A 40 -11.72 7.73 3.85
CA MET A 40 -11.73 6.71 2.81
C MET A 40 -10.42 5.93 2.75
N VAL A 41 -9.30 6.59 3.06
CA VAL A 41 -8.00 5.92 3.16
C VAL A 41 -8.08 4.75 4.15
N GLY A 42 -8.61 4.99 5.34
CA GLY A 42 -8.77 3.96 6.37
C GLY A 42 -9.58 2.76 5.88
N GLU A 43 -10.69 3.01 5.19
CA GLU A 43 -11.53 1.93 4.66
C GLU A 43 -10.81 1.07 3.62
N VAL A 44 -10.10 1.69 2.69
CA VAL A 44 -9.36 0.97 1.65
C VAL A 44 -8.21 0.18 2.24
N LEU A 45 -7.45 0.77 3.16
CA LEU A 45 -6.35 0.07 3.82
C LEU A 45 -6.85 -1.13 4.63
N GLN A 46 -8.04 -1.02 5.25
CA GLN A 46 -8.61 -2.13 6.00
C GLN A 46 -8.94 -3.32 5.09
N VAL A 47 -9.47 -3.05 3.91
CA VAL A 47 -9.72 -4.11 2.90
C VAL A 47 -8.40 -4.77 2.51
N MET A 48 -7.36 -3.98 2.25
CA MET A 48 -6.05 -4.51 1.87
C MET A 48 -5.40 -5.32 2.99
N LYS A 49 -5.55 -4.90 4.24
CA LYS A 49 -5.09 -5.66 5.41
C LYS A 49 -5.76 -7.02 5.49
N GLN A 50 -7.06 -7.06 5.23
CA GLN A 50 -7.82 -8.31 5.23
C GLN A 50 -7.33 -9.25 4.13
N LEU A 51 -7.06 -8.72 2.94
CA LEU A 51 -6.51 -9.52 1.85
C LEU A 51 -5.14 -10.12 2.21
N ALA A 52 -4.30 -9.32 2.86
CA ALA A 52 -2.99 -9.81 3.32
C ALA A 52 -3.15 -10.91 4.35
N ALA A 53 -4.08 -10.75 5.29
CA ALA A 53 -4.37 -11.77 6.31
C ALA A 53 -4.90 -13.05 5.69
N ASP A 54 -5.61 -12.95 4.58
CA ASP A 54 -6.15 -14.11 3.85
C ASP A 54 -5.10 -14.79 2.97
N GLY A 55 -3.87 -14.30 2.96
CA GLY A 55 -2.77 -14.92 2.22
C GLY A 55 -2.61 -14.47 0.78
N MET A 56 -3.29 -13.38 0.39
CA MET A 56 -3.16 -12.84 -0.96
C MET A 56 -1.76 -12.26 -1.18
N THR A 57 -1.11 -12.64 -2.28
CA THR A 57 0.15 -12.04 -2.68
C THR A 57 -0.12 -10.70 -3.34
N MET A 58 0.48 -9.64 -2.79
CA MET A 58 0.25 -8.28 -3.27
C MET A 58 1.56 -7.54 -3.44
N VAL A 59 1.63 -6.72 -4.50
CA VAL A 59 2.66 -5.70 -4.66
C VAL A 59 1.97 -4.35 -4.52
N VAL A 60 2.40 -3.54 -3.57
CA VAL A 60 1.76 -2.27 -3.25
C VAL A 60 2.76 -1.12 -3.35
N VAL A 61 2.47 -0.16 -4.23
CA VAL A 61 3.22 1.09 -4.30
C VAL A 61 2.45 2.11 -3.48
N THR A 62 3.06 2.62 -2.41
CA THR A 62 2.32 3.47 -1.47
C THR A 62 3.24 4.40 -0.68
N HIS A 63 2.68 5.52 -0.22
CA HIS A 63 3.28 6.41 0.78
C HIS A 63 2.73 6.15 2.18
N GLU A 64 1.85 5.16 2.32
CA GLU A 64 1.25 4.80 3.62
C GLU A 64 2.23 3.91 4.39
N ILE A 65 3.17 4.54 5.08
CA ILE A 65 4.27 3.84 5.75
C ILE A 65 3.78 2.99 6.93
N GLY A 66 2.79 3.48 7.67
CA GLY A 66 2.19 2.72 8.77
C GLY A 66 1.55 1.42 8.29
N PHE A 67 0.88 1.46 7.15
CA PHE A 67 0.30 0.26 6.53
C PHE A 67 1.41 -0.71 6.11
N ALA A 68 2.46 -0.21 5.45
CA ALA A 68 3.59 -1.04 5.03
C ALA A 68 4.25 -1.71 6.23
N ARG A 69 4.47 -0.97 7.32
CA ARG A 69 5.07 -1.52 8.55
C ARG A 69 4.22 -2.66 9.12
N GLU A 70 2.91 -2.50 9.10
CA GLU A 70 2.00 -3.46 9.73
C GLU A 70 1.82 -4.74 8.92
N VAL A 71 1.74 -4.64 7.59
CA VAL A 71 1.32 -5.78 6.76
C VAL A 71 2.37 -6.32 5.80
N ALA A 72 3.38 -5.54 5.43
CA ALA A 72 4.35 -5.97 4.44
C ALA A 72 5.29 -7.04 5.01
N SER A 73 5.61 -8.03 4.19
CA SER A 73 6.68 -8.97 4.51
C SER A 73 8.02 -8.47 4.01
N ARG A 74 7.99 -7.60 3.00
CA ARG A 74 9.19 -6.99 2.42
C ARG A 74 8.88 -5.56 1.99
N VAL A 75 9.81 -4.67 2.26
CA VAL A 75 9.71 -3.25 1.91
C VAL A 75 10.87 -2.88 1.00
N ILE A 76 10.56 -2.14 -0.06
CA ILE A 76 11.54 -1.67 -1.03
C ILE A 76 11.39 -0.16 -1.15
N PHE A 77 12.45 0.59 -0.83
CA PHE A 77 12.47 2.02 -1.06
C PHE A 77 13.15 2.31 -2.39
N MET A 78 12.44 2.98 -3.29
CA MET A 78 12.94 3.31 -4.62
C MET A 78 12.97 4.80 -4.84
N GLU A 79 13.97 5.26 -5.59
CA GLU A 79 14.08 6.66 -5.99
C GLU A 79 14.80 6.74 -7.34
N GLY A 80 14.26 7.57 -8.24
CA GLY A 80 14.88 7.79 -9.56
C GLY A 80 15.02 6.52 -10.39
N GLY A 81 14.12 5.56 -10.22
CA GLY A 81 14.17 4.29 -10.93
C GLY A 81 15.13 3.25 -10.36
N TYR A 82 15.74 3.54 -9.21
CA TYR A 82 16.69 2.63 -8.57
C TYR A 82 16.20 2.19 -7.20
N ILE A 83 16.57 0.98 -6.80
CA ILE A 83 16.34 0.49 -5.45
C ILE A 83 17.42 1.11 -4.55
N VAL A 84 16.96 1.88 -3.55
CA VAL A 84 17.84 2.49 -2.56
C VAL A 84 18.11 1.55 -1.41
N GLU A 85 17.04 0.92 -0.90
CA GLU A 85 17.14 0.01 0.23
C GLU A 85 15.99 -0.99 0.19
N GLU A 86 16.25 -2.25 0.60
CA GLU A 86 15.19 -3.25 0.69
C GLU A 86 15.46 -4.19 1.86
N GLY A 87 14.39 -4.75 2.41
CA GLY A 87 14.46 -5.68 3.52
C GLY A 87 13.11 -5.87 4.17
N THR A 88 13.11 -6.34 5.39
CA THR A 88 11.88 -6.43 6.19
C THR A 88 11.42 -5.02 6.60
N PRO A 89 10.15 -4.86 7.00
CA PRO A 89 9.70 -3.57 7.53
C PRO A 89 10.57 -3.06 8.69
N GLU A 90 10.99 -3.94 9.57
CA GLU A 90 11.87 -3.57 10.68
C GLU A 90 13.20 -3.02 10.17
N GLU A 91 13.80 -3.67 9.18
CA GLU A 91 15.09 -3.25 8.64
C GLU A 91 15.02 -1.93 7.90
N VAL A 92 13.98 -1.71 7.10
CA VAL A 92 13.89 -0.55 6.20
C VAL A 92 13.22 0.65 6.87
N ILE A 93 12.17 0.41 7.67
CA ILE A 93 11.37 1.49 8.27
C ILE A 93 11.87 1.84 9.68
N ASP A 94 12.08 0.84 10.51
CA ASP A 94 12.48 1.08 11.90
C ASP A 94 13.97 1.32 12.07
N HIS A 95 14.80 0.68 11.25
CA HIS A 95 16.26 0.77 11.31
C HIS A 95 16.89 0.99 9.93
N PRO A 96 16.50 2.05 9.19
CA PRO A 96 17.05 2.31 7.86
C PRO A 96 18.54 2.59 7.92
N LYS A 97 19.26 2.12 6.91
CA LYS A 97 20.73 2.23 6.84
C LYS A 97 21.19 3.30 5.86
N GLN A 98 20.43 3.47 4.77
CA GLN A 98 20.82 4.43 3.74
C GLN A 98 20.41 5.85 4.14
N PRO A 99 21.31 6.85 4.00
CA PRO A 99 20.98 8.23 4.36
C PRO A 99 19.72 8.74 3.66
N ARG A 100 19.51 8.35 2.42
CA ARG A 100 18.34 8.80 1.65
C ARG A 100 17.04 8.22 2.21
N THR A 101 17.06 6.98 2.67
CA THR A 101 15.91 6.35 3.33
C THR A 101 15.59 7.07 4.64
N ILE A 102 16.61 7.35 5.43
CA ILE A 102 16.46 8.06 6.71
C ILE A 102 15.83 9.43 6.47
N ASP A 103 16.32 10.18 5.48
CA ASP A 103 15.81 11.49 5.14
C ASP A 103 14.33 11.43 4.71
N PHE A 104 13.99 10.49 3.83
CA PHE A 104 12.62 10.31 3.37
C PHE A 104 11.68 10.01 4.53
N LEU A 105 12.04 9.03 5.37
CA LEU A 105 11.18 8.64 6.50
C LEU A 105 11.00 9.75 7.51
N SER A 106 12.02 10.57 7.73
CA SER A 106 11.93 11.72 8.66
C SER A 106 10.89 12.74 8.21
N LYS A 107 10.57 12.79 6.92
CA LYS A 107 9.61 13.75 6.36
C LYS A 107 8.19 13.21 6.33
N VAL A 108 8.00 11.88 6.29
CA VAL A 108 6.68 11.27 6.15
C VAL A 108 6.15 10.63 7.44
N LEU A 109 7.00 10.47 8.44
CA LEU A 109 6.61 9.93 9.74
C LEU A 109 6.36 11.01 10.78
#